data_413ea7351727500cd024ba4d7b91f540
#
_entry.id   413ea7351727500cd024ba4d7b91f540
#
_cell.length_a   1.000
_cell.length_b   1.000
_cell.length_c   1.000
_cell.angle_alpha   90.00
_cell.angle_beta   90.00
_cell.angle_gamma   90.00
#
_symmetry.space_group_name_H-M   'P 1'
#
loop_
_entity.id
_entity.type
_entity.pdbx_description
1 polymer ?
#
loop_
_entity_poly.entity_id
_entity_poly.type
_entity_poly.pdbx_seq_one_letter_code
_entity_poly.pdbx_strand_id
1 'polypeptide(L)'
;MNVLNNYYEEVANKWKSQKGIGSVYCLKPFNYSKLAINIINKVLAKNKDSRIFIVTDCFNTRQSIINAFYKNNIDKDTIKVLSFDYIKKGYNYDYDLIILIGINNYDSRISYLKQCTKFILSIMTKTIIDSDNTNLLNNTLPIIITSISKEDAVKAKRFSPVEEHRIAIELDDNDKKEYDKQTAFINNSMTVIGNIENIKRIKCGDHKLNLSAAEVRYNIAKSNGWSENLDMSIPFNKQIDEIYNPNALLERVCTIYEIMKNRRDLVTDNKNKLSVILDIINRHSDKQFVVISKRGEFAAEITKYLNNNNIKCGDYHDNIESAIAVDDNGVPILIKSGKDKGKPKIACSQAISSSNLRYYNDNRLTVLSTKNASLNKLNLACFGLIITSPLCDSVIDIRNKFKEIEFNTTPNLVYTIYCNSTIEAKSIAATKETPIYKVINETEKEILYDEESGDIIL
;
A
#
# COMPACT_ATOMS: atom_id res chain seq x y z
N MET A 1 -32.90 -11.56 -5.78
CA MET A 1 -32.63 -11.34 -4.34
C MET A 1 -31.12 -11.13 -4.18
N ASN A 2 -30.68 -10.11 -3.51
CA ASN A 2 -29.32 -9.63 -3.58
C ASN A 2 -28.39 -10.50 -2.69
N VAL A 3 -27.42 -11.22 -3.25
CA VAL A 3 -26.48 -12.12 -2.55
C VAL A 3 -25.80 -11.48 -1.33
N LEU A 4 -25.60 -10.16 -1.36
CA LEU A 4 -25.08 -9.41 -0.19
C LEU A 4 -26.06 -9.29 0.97
N ASN A 5 -27.32 -9.08 0.68
CA ASN A 5 -28.31 -9.01 1.75
C ASN A 5 -28.38 -10.36 2.45
N ASN A 6 -28.29 -11.46 1.70
CA ASN A 6 -28.20 -12.81 2.27
C ASN A 6 -26.95 -12.98 3.13
N TYR A 7 -25.80 -12.45 2.71
CA TYR A 7 -24.57 -12.49 3.51
C TYR A 7 -24.68 -11.71 4.83
N TYR A 8 -25.21 -10.49 4.79
CA TYR A 8 -25.40 -9.70 6.01
C TYR A 8 -26.39 -10.36 6.97
N GLU A 9 -27.43 -10.96 6.43
CA GLU A 9 -28.38 -11.75 7.21
C GLU A 9 -27.75 -13.00 7.82
N GLU A 10 -26.94 -13.71 7.05
CA GLU A 10 -26.22 -14.89 7.52
C GLU A 10 -25.25 -14.53 8.64
N VAL A 11 -24.45 -13.45 8.47
CA VAL A 11 -23.56 -12.93 9.54
C VAL A 11 -24.35 -12.61 10.80
N ALA A 12 -25.44 -11.89 10.67
CA ALA A 12 -26.27 -11.50 11.81
C ALA A 12 -26.85 -12.72 12.55
N ASN A 13 -27.33 -13.72 11.80
CA ASN A 13 -27.90 -14.93 12.37
C ASN A 13 -26.83 -15.80 13.07
N LYS A 14 -25.66 -15.99 12.46
CA LYS A 14 -24.56 -16.73 13.07
C LYS A 14 -24.01 -16.00 14.29
N TRP A 15 -23.86 -14.67 14.23
CA TRP A 15 -23.44 -13.89 15.39
C TRP A 15 -24.44 -14.01 16.55
N LYS A 16 -25.73 -13.96 16.25
CA LYS A 16 -26.79 -14.19 17.25
C LYS A 16 -26.72 -15.59 17.85
N SER A 17 -26.49 -16.63 17.04
CA SER A 17 -26.34 -18.02 17.54
C SER A 17 -25.14 -18.18 18.48
N GLN A 18 -24.11 -17.35 18.31
CA GLN A 18 -22.94 -17.27 19.21
C GLN A 18 -23.13 -16.30 20.38
N LYS A 19 -24.38 -16.08 20.79
CA LYS A 19 -24.74 -15.19 21.92
C LYS A 19 -24.28 -13.74 21.75
N GLY A 20 -24.09 -13.31 20.50
CA GLY A 20 -23.65 -11.94 20.18
C GLY A 20 -22.17 -11.66 20.43
N ILE A 21 -21.33 -12.67 20.41
CA ILE A 21 -19.88 -12.53 20.55
C ILE A 21 -19.18 -13.22 19.38
N GLY A 22 -18.30 -12.50 18.68
CA GLY A 22 -17.52 -13.10 17.61
C GLY A 22 -16.88 -12.13 16.64
N SER A 23 -16.19 -12.69 15.68
CA SER A 23 -15.51 -11.96 14.62
C SER A 23 -15.88 -12.50 13.24
N VAL A 24 -15.82 -11.63 12.24
CA VAL A 24 -16.08 -11.96 10.84
C VAL A 24 -14.99 -11.37 9.97
N TYR A 25 -14.50 -12.16 9.01
CA TYR A 25 -13.69 -11.63 7.93
C TYR A 25 -14.60 -11.01 6.87
N CYS A 26 -14.45 -9.70 6.70
CA CYS A 26 -15.11 -8.96 5.64
C CYS A 26 -14.05 -8.55 4.61
N LEU A 27 -14.10 -9.12 3.42
CA LEU A 27 -13.24 -8.66 2.33
C LEU A 27 -13.56 -7.19 2.04
N LYS A 28 -12.53 -6.38 1.78
CA LYS A 28 -12.65 -4.92 1.57
C LYS A 28 -13.79 -4.45 0.65
N PRO A 29 -14.22 -5.17 -0.41
CA PRO A 29 -15.34 -4.74 -1.23
C PRO A 29 -16.71 -5.01 -0.62
N PHE A 30 -16.77 -5.85 0.41
CA PHE A 30 -17.96 -5.87 1.22
C PHE A 30 -17.94 -4.62 2.10
N ASN A 31 -18.93 -3.78 1.90
CA ASN A 31 -19.03 -2.55 2.65
C ASN A 31 -19.26 -2.88 4.14
N TYR A 32 -18.16 -2.89 4.90
CA TYR A 32 -18.18 -3.16 6.34
C TYR A 32 -19.10 -2.18 7.08
N SER A 33 -19.27 -0.95 6.55
CA SER A 33 -20.22 0.02 7.12
C SER A 33 -21.66 -0.46 6.94
N LYS A 34 -22.02 -1.06 5.79
CA LYS A 34 -23.37 -1.64 5.59
C LYS A 34 -23.60 -2.85 6.49
N LEU A 35 -22.59 -3.69 6.70
CA LEU A 35 -22.69 -4.78 7.66
C LEU A 35 -22.90 -4.26 9.08
N ALA A 36 -22.10 -3.28 9.51
CA ALA A 36 -22.28 -2.65 10.82
C ALA A 36 -23.67 -2.03 10.97
N ILE A 37 -24.16 -1.29 9.97
CA ILE A 37 -25.49 -0.68 9.95
C ILE A 37 -26.59 -1.76 10.05
N ASN A 38 -26.46 -2.87 9.33
CA ASN A 38 -27.44 -3.98 9.41
C ASN A 38 -27.53 -4.53 10.83
N ILE A 39 -26.39 -4.78 11.48
CA ILE A 39 -26.34 -5.26 12.88
C ILE A 39 -26.93 -4.22 13.84
N ILE A 40 -26.55 -2.95 13.70
CA ILE A 40 -27.06 -1.84 14.52
C ILE A 40 -28.58 -1.75 14.42
N ASN A 41 -29.12 -1.73 13.20
CA ASN A 41 -30.56 -1.65 12.98
C ASN A 41 -31.29 -2.82 13.63
N LYS A 42 -30.74 -4.03 13.60
CA LYS A 42 -31.34 -5.20 14.27
C LYS A 42 -31.30 -5.10 15.79
N VAL A 43 -30.27 -4.49 16.36
CA VAL A 43 -30.19 -4.26 17.81
C VAL A 43 -31.19 -3.17 18.23
N LEU A 44 -31.21 -2.03 17.53
CA LEU A 44 -32.10 -0.91 17.78
C LEU A 44 -33.59 -1.26 17.56
N ALA A 45 -33.87 -2.17 16.61
CA ALA A 45 -35.24 -2.68 16.41
C ALA A 45 -35.76 -3.48 17.61
N LYS A 46 -34.86 -4.08 18.42
CA LYS A 46 -35.22 -4.80 19.64
C LYS A 46 -35.29 -3.89 20.88
N ASN A 47 -34.34 -2.99 20.98
CA ASN A 47 -34.26 -2.01 22.05
C ASN A 47 -33.73 -0.68 21.50
N LYS A 48 -34.61 0.30 21.37
CA LYS A 48 -34.30 1.62 20.80
C LYS A 48 -33.30 2.41 21.66
N ASP A 49 -33.24 2.13 22.95
CA ASP A 49 -32.33 2.82 23.88
C ASP A 49 -30.98 2.18 24.01
N SER A 50 -30.65 1.17 23.16
CA SER A 50 -29.35 0.51 23.16
C SER A 50 -28.24 1.49 22.80
N ARG A 51 -27.22 1.56 23.67
CA ARG A 51 -26.02 2.37 23.44
C ARG A 51 -24.99 1.56 22.65
N ILE A 52 -24.50 2.14 21.57
CA ILE A 52 -23.60 1.46 20.64
C ILE A 52 -22.25 2.17 20.58
N PHE A 53 -21.19 1.40 20.66
CA PHE A 53 -19.82 1.88 20.55
C PHE A 53 -19.10 1.24 19.37
N ILE A 54 -18.53 2.08 18.51
CA ILE A 54 -17.76 1.63 17.35
C ILE A 54 -16.31 2.04 17.52
N VAL A 55 -15.43 1.08 17.37
CA VAL A 55 -13.98 1.27 17.44
C VAL A 55 -13.37 0.96 16.10
N THR A 56 -12.60 1.89 15.54
CA THR A 56 -12.01 1.78 14.20
C THR A 56 -10.49 1.73 14.29
N ASP A 57 -9.85 1.15 13.28
CA ASP A 57 -8.39 1.06 13.16
C ASP A 57 -7.73 2.45 13.02
N CYS A 58 -8.35 3.36 12.26
CA CYS A 58 -7.77 4.66 11.96
C CYS A 58 -8.82 5.76 11.75
N PHE A 59 -8.34 7.01 11.69
CA PHE A 59 -9.18 8.19 11.50
C PHE A 59 -10.00 8.15 10.19
N ASN A 60 -9.42 7.67 9.09
CA ASN A 60 -10.10 7.62 7.80
C ASN A 60 -11.29 6.64 7.81
N THR A 61 -11.10 5.46 8.42
CA THR A 61 -12.17 4.49 8.63
C THR A 61 -13.28 5.08 9.51
N ARG A 62 -12.91 5.78 10.58
CA ARG A 62 -13.84 6.50 11.45
C ARG A 62 -14.71 7.49 10.67
N GLN A 63 -14.08 8.33 9.83
CA GLN A 63 -14.81 9.34 9.05
C GLN A 63 -15.75 8.70 8.01
N SER A 64 -15.30 7.64 7.36
CA SER A 64 -16.13 6.87 6.42
C SER A 64 -17.37 6.29 7.08
N ILE A 65 -17.25 5.76 8.29
CA ILE A 65 -18.35 5.19 9.05
C ILE A 65 -19.32 6.28 9.50
N ILE A 66 -18.82 7.38 10.02
CA ILE A 66 -19.66 8.53 10.41
C ILE A 66 -20.46 9.03 9.21
N ASN A 67 -19.84 9.18 8.05
CA ASN A 67 -20.52 9.59 6.82
C ASN A 67 -21.60 8.57 6.37
N ALA A 68 -21.32 7.26 6.54
CA ALA A 68 -22.30 6.22 6.23
C ALA A 68 -23.52 6.28 7.15
N PHE A 69 -23.33 6.61 8.42
CA PHE A 69 -24.44 6.78 9.38
C PHE A 69 -25.31 7.98 9.06
N TYR A 70 -24.69 9.12 8.70
CA TYR A 70 -25.45 10.29 8.23
C TYR A 70 -26.36 9.96 7.04
N LYS A 71 -25.83 9.21 6.06
CA LYS A 71 -26.60 8.80 4.87
C LYS A 71 -27.76 7.85 5.20
N ASN A 72 -27.71 7.15 6.34
CA ASN A 72 -28.73 6.19 6.76
C ASN A 72 -29.61 6.70 7.91
N ASN A 73 -29.58 8.00 8.22
CA ASN A 73 -30.40 8.66 9.26
C ASN A 73 -30.26 7.99 10.63
N ILE A 74 -29.09 7.50 10.99
CA ILE A 74 -28.82 6.92 12.30
C ILE A 74 -28.48 8.05 13.27
N ASP A 75 -29.19 8.08 14.42
CA ASP A 75 -29.02 9.11 15.43
C ASP A 75 -27.63 9.07 16.05
N LYS A 76 -26.99 10.25 16.12
CA LYS A 76 -25.65 10.44 16.65
C LYS A 76 -25.54 10.20 18.15
N ASP A 77 -26.58 10.48 18.89
CA ASP A 77 -26.57 10.38 20.35
C ASP A 77 -26.58 8.92 20.81
N THR A 78 -27.04 8.03 19.94
CA THR A 78 -27.10 6.58 20.19
C THR A 78 -25.76 5.89 19.91
N ILE A 79 -24.88 6.50 19.09
CA ILE A 79 -23.64 5.86 18.61
C ILE A 79 -22.40 6.72 18.87
N LYS A 80 -21.45 6.15 19.58
CA LYS A 80 -20.11 6.74 19.75
C LYS A 80 -19.09 6.03 18.84
N VAL A 81 -18.26 6.80 18.15
CA VAL A 81 -17.19 6.27 17.27
C VAL A 81 -15.84 6.81 17.70
N LEU A 82 -14.89 5.94 18.01
CA LEU A 82 -13.51 6.29 18.35
C LEU A 82 -12.51 5.44 17.57
N SER A 83 -11.28 5.93 17.43
CA SER A 83 -10.16 5.12 16.94
C SER A 83 -9.58 4.27 18.08
N PHE A 84 -9.05 3.10 17.72
CA PHE A 84 -8.53 2.11 18.67
C PHE A 84 -7.38 2.66 19.55
N ASP A 85 -6.60 3.60 19.03
CA ASP A 85 -5.51 4.24 19.78
C ASP A 85 -5.98 5.01 21.01
N TYR A 86 -7.25 5.45 21.03
CA TYR A 86 -7.85 6.15 22.17
C TYR A 86 -8.48 5.24 23.23
N ILE A 87 -8.45 3.91 23.00
CA ILE A 87 -9.00 2.95 23.95
C ILE A 87 -8.02 2.78 25.13
N LYS A 88 -8.50 3.04 26.34
CA LYS A 88 -7.74 2.92 27.58
C LYS A 88 -8.34 1.84 28.46
N LYS A 89 -7.48 0.95 29.02
CA LYS A 89 -7.91 0.01 30.06
C LYS A 89 -8.29 0.79 31.33
N GLY A 90 -9.28 0.26 32.06
CA GLY A 90 -9.75 0.89 33.30
C GLY A 90 -10.80 2.00 33.09
N TYR A 91 -11.07 2.40 31.84
CA TYR A 91 -12.17 3.32 31.54
C TYR A 91 -13.46 2.52 31.33
N ASN A 92 -14.55 2.92 32.01
CA ASN A 92 -15.83 2.20 31.89
C ASN A 92 -16.49 2.45 30.51
N TYR A 93 -16.46 1.42 29.64
CA TYR A 93 -17.14 1.41 28.34
C TYR A 93 -18.52 0.73 28.48
N ASP A 94 -19.45 1.35 29.19
CA ASP A 94 -20.79 0.83 29.42
C ASP A 94 -21.67 1.01 28.19
N TYR A 95 -21.57 0.07 27.24
CA TYR A 95 -22.35 0.00 26.00
C TYR A 95 -22.98 -1.38 25.83
N ASP A 96 -24.17 -1.41 25.22
CA ASP A 96 -24.87 -2.67 24.95
C ASP A 96 -24.21 -3.46 23.82
N LEU A 97 -23.69 -2.77 22.82
CA LEU A 97 -22.99 -3.34 21.67
C LEU A 97 -21.69 -2.60 21.40
N ILE A 98 -20.61 -3.35 21.22
CA ILE A 98 -19.34 -2.84 20.69
C ILE A 98 -19.06 -3.47 19.32
N ILE A 99 -18.78 -2.65 18.32
CA ILE A 99 -18.36 -3.10 16.98
C ILE A 99 -16.93 -2.63 16.73
N LEU A 100 -16.02 -3.58 16.49
CA LEU A 100 -14.62 -3.32 16.12
C LEU A 100 -14.53 -3.40 14.59
N ILE A 101 -13.98 -2.37 13.93
CA ILE A 101 -13.89 -2.34 12.46
C ILE A 101 -12.45 -2.10 12.02
N GLY A 102 -11.92 -3.03 11.21
CA GLY A 102 -10.59 -2.92 10.61
C GLY A 102 -9.44 -3.20 11.58
N ILE A 103 -9.73 -3.54 12.84
CA ILE A 103 -8.71 -3.83 13.84
C ILE A 103 -8.17 -5.24 13.57
N ASN A 104 -6.92 -5.30 13.07
CA ASN A 104 -6.27 -6.55 12.69
C ASN A 104 -5.18 -6.97 13.69
N ASN A 105 -4.76 -6.09 14.59
CA ASN A 105 -3.84 -6.38 15.68
C ASN A 105 -4.63 -6.48 16.98
N TYR A 106 -4.71 -7.69 17.52
CA TYR A 106 -5.42 -7.98 18.75
C TYR A 106 -4.46 -7.87 19.95
N ASP A 107 -4.85 -7.08 20.93
CA ASP A 107 -4.14 -6.94 22.20
C ASP A 107 -5.12 -7.02 23.38
N SER A 108 -4.58 -6.89 24.58
CA SER A 108 -5.36 -7.00 25.82
C SER A 108 -6.48 -5.96 25.97
N ARG A 109 -6.50 -4.89 25.17
CA ARG A 109 -7.60 -3.90 25.15
C ARG A 109 -8.89 -4.52 24.61
N ILE A 110 -8.78 -5.44 23.66
CA ILE A 110 -9.97 -6.13 23.09
C ILE A 110 -10.59 -7.06 24.12
N SER A 111 -9.78 -7.81 24.87
CA SER A 111 -10.27 -8.63 25.99
C SER A 111 -10.96 -7.77 27.05
N TYR A 112 -10.43 -6.59 27.32
CA TYR A 112 -11.02 -5.62 28.21
C TYR A 112 -12.38 -5.09 27.68
N LEU A 113 -12.46 -4.68 26.43
CA LEU A 113 -13.72 -4.24 25.79
C LEU A 113 -14.78 -5.34 25.83
N LYS A 114 -14.40 -6.61 25.63
CA LYS A 114 -15.32 -7.74 25.73
C LYS A 114 -15.94 -7.85 27.13
N GLN A 115 -15.20 -7.54 28.19
CA GLN A 115 -15.71 -7.56 29.56
C GLN A 115 -16.69 -6.41 29.84
N CYS A 116 -16.59 -5.30 29.08
CA CYS A 116 -17.40 -4.11 29.26
C CYS A 116 -18.76 -4.15 28.54
N THR A 117 -19.07 -5.20 27.78
CA THR A 117 -20.29 -5.25 26.95
C THR A 117 -20.89 -6.66 26.89
N LYS A 118 -22.20 -6.73 26.68
CA LYS A 118 -22.90 -7.99 26.42
C LYS A 118 -22.68 -8.50 25.01
N PHE A 119 -22.57 -7.60 24.04
CA PHE A 119 -22.48 -7.93 22.62
C PHE A 119 -21.27 -7.28 21.98
N ILE A 120 -20.45 -8.07 21.30
CA ILE A 120 -19.27 -7.57 20.60
C ILE A 120 -19.11 -8.30 19.26
N LEU A 121 -18.93 -7.50 18.21
CA LEU A 121 -18.64 -7.99 16.86
C LEU A 121 -17.36 -7.35 16.35
N SER A 122 -16.41 -8.15 15.91
CA SER A 122 -15.24 -7.66 15.18
C SER A 122 -15.40 -7.91 13.69
N ILE A 123 -15.25 -6.86 12.89
CA ILE A 123 -15.26 -6.90 11.43
C ILE A 123 -13.83 -6.68 10.96
N MET A 124 -13.15 -7.77 10.63
CA MET A 124 -11.76 -7.76 10.19
C MET A 124 -11.67 -7.58 8.67
N THR A 125 -10.73 -6.78 8.22
CA THR A 125 -10.53 -6.47 6.79
C THR A 125 -9.31 -7.18 6.19
N LYS A 126 -8.47 -7.78 7.03
CA LYS A 126 -7.28 -8.56 6.63
C LYS A 126 -7.28 -9.90 7.32
N THR A 127 -6.73 -10.90 6.66
CA THR A 127 -6.45 -12.20 7.28
C THR A 127 -5.30 -12.03 8.28
N ILE A 128 -5.50 -12.44 9.52
CA ILE A 128 -4.44 -12.47 10.53
C ILE A 128 -3.56 -13.68 10.23
N ILE A 129 -2.29 -13.45 9.94
CA ILE A 129 -1.32 -14.52 9.59
C ILE A 129 -0.47 -14.92 10.78
N ASP A 130 -0.38 -14.05 11.79
CA ASP A 130 0.41 -14.27 12.99
C ASP A 130 -0.29 -15.26 13.93
N SER A 131 0.39 -16.33 14.31
CA SER A 131 -0.12 -17.39 15.18
C SER A 131 -0.57 -16.89 16.55
N ASP A 132 0.16 -15.94 17.14
CA ASP A 132 -0.13 -15.42 18.48
C ASP A 132 -1.39 -14.55 18.46
N ASN A 133 -1.54 -13.71 17.45
CA ASN A 133 -2.75 -12.92 17.24
C ASN A 133 -3.96 -13.80 16.89
N THR A 134 -3.76 -14.88 16.14
CA THR A 134 -4.83 -15.83 15.81
C THR A 134 -5.31 -16.56 17.06
N ASN A 135 -4.41 -16.99 17.93
CA ASN A 135 -4.75 -17.63 19.19
C ASN A 135 -5.49 -16.67 20.13
N LEU A 136 -5.02 -15.44 20.26
CA LEU A 136 -5.69 -14.42 21.06
C LEU A 136 -7.08 -14.10 20.51
N LEU A 137 -7.22 -14.00 19.19
CA LEU A 137 -8.50 -13.80 18.52
C LEU A 137 -9.47 -14.95 18.82
N ASN A 138 -9.08 -16.20 18.57
CA ASN A 138 -9.94 -17.36 18.76
C ASN A 138 -10.42 -17.51 20.22
N ASN A 139 -9.56 -17.18 21.18
CA ASN A 139 -9.89 -17.24 22.60
C ASN A 139 -10.78 -16.07 23.04
N THR A 140 -10.68 -14.91 22.39
CA THR A 140 -11.41 -13.69 22.79
C THR A 140 -12.67 -13.50 21.98
N LEU A 141 -12.59 -13.56 20.65
CA LEU A 141 -13.66 -13.32 19.70
C LEU A 141 -13.61 -14.38 18.59
N PRO A 142 -14.22 -15.56 18.78
CA PRO A 142 -14.13 -16.66 17.83
C PRO A 142 -14.64 -16.22 16.44
N ILE A 143 -13.99 -16.74 15.41
CA ILE A 143 -14.36 -16.45 14.01
C ILE A 143 -15.68 -17.14 13.71
N ILE A 144 -16.72 -16.35 13.39
CA ILE A 144 -18.07 -16.81 13.12
C ILE A 144 -18.22 -17.22 11.65
N ILE A 145 -17.66 -16.41 10.76
CA ILE A 145 -17.68 -16.61 9.32
C ILE A 145 -16.32 -16.26 8.76
N THR A 146 -15.72 -17.21 8.05
CA THR A 146 -14.66 -16.96 7.11
C THR A 146 -15.30 -16.40 5.83
N SER A 147 -14.73 -15.34 5.29
CA SER A 147 -15.26 -14.56 4.17
C SER A 147 -15.84 -15.40 3.02
N ILE A 148 -16.80 -14.83 2.29
CA ILE A 148 -17.16 -15.29 0.94
C ILE A 148 -15.84 -15.39 0.13
N SER A 149 -15.65 -16.48 -0.59
CA SER A 149 -14.49 -16.62 -1.46
C SER A 149 -14.47 -15.48 -2.48
N LYS A 150 -13.28 -15.11 -2.92
CA LYS A 150 -13.16 -14.06 -3.94
C LYS A 150 -13.86 -14.49 -5.24
N GLU A 151 -13.82 -15.78 -5.56
CA GLU A 151 -14.51 -16.37 -6.70
C GLU A 151 -16.02 -16.21 -6.62
N ASP A 152 -16.60 -16.47 -5.45
CA ASP A 152 -18.04 -16.29 -5.24
C ASP A 152 -18.45 -14.82 -5.32
N ALA A 153 -17.57 -13.90 -4.88
CA ALA A 153 -17.80 -12.48 -5.01
C ALA A 153 -17.75 -12.00 -6.47
N VAL A 154 -16.87 -12.57 -7.31
CA VAL A 154 -16.85 -12.33 -8.77
C VAL A 154 -18.10 -12.91 -9.43
N LYS A 155 -18.46 -14.16 -9.15
CA LYS A 155 -19.69 -14.81 -9.66
C LYS A 155 -20.94 -14.01 -9.26
N ALA A 156 -20.96 -13.47 -8.07
CA ALA A 156 -22.04 -12.63 -7.57
C ALA A 156 -22.03 -11.19 -8.15
N LYS A 157 -21.17 -10.90 -9.14
CA LYS A 157 -21.02 -9.58 -9.77
C LYS A 157 -20.73 -8.45 -8.76
N ARG A 158 -19.91 -8.74 -7.74
CA ARG A 158 -19.51 -7.77 -6.70
C ARG A 158 -18.11 -7.24 -6.89
N PHE A 159 -17.31 -7.99 -7.63
CA PHE A 159 -16.01 -7.57 -8.10
C PHE A 159 -16.03 -7.48 -9.61
N SER A 160 -15.45 -6.40 -10.10
CA SER A 160 -15.00 -6.41 -11.48
C SER A 160 -13.86 -7.42 -11.60
N PRO A 161 -13.84 -8.27 -12.62
CA PRO A 161 -12.66 -9.06 -12.92
C PRO A 161 -11.47 -8.11 -13.08
N VAL A 162 -10.29 -8.55 -12.67
CA VAL A 162 -9.05 -7.79 -12.88
C VAL A 162 -8.19 -8.57 -13.85
N GLU A 163 -7.78 -7.91 -14.91
CA GLU A 163 -6.79 -8.43 -15.85
C GLU A 163 -5.45 -7.74 -15.56
N GLU A 164 -4.42 -8.51 -15.20
CA GLU A 164 -3.09 -8.00 -14.92
C GLU A 164 -2.14 -8.36 -16.05
N HIS A 165 -1.61 -7.36 -16.71
CA HIS A 165 -0.55 -7.47 -17.71
C HIS A 165 0.80 -7.23 -17.03
N ARG A 166 1.68 -8.22 -17.08
CA ARG A 166 3.05 -8.15 -16.56
C ARG A 166 4.01 -7.96 -17.71
N ILE A 167 4.54 -6.75 -17.84
CA ILE A 167 5.35 -6.35 -18.97
C ILE A 167 6.82 -6.38 -18.59
N ALA A 168 7.56 -7.29 -19.21
CA ALA A 168 8.99 -7.39 -19.05
C ALA A 168 9.71 -6.42 -20.01
N ILE A 169 10.57 -5.59 -19.47
CA ILE A 169 11.48 -4.74 -20.26
C ILE A 169 12.93 -5.14 -20.03
N GLU A 170 13.79 -4.86 -20.97
CA GLU A 170 15.24 -5.06 -20.82
C GLU A 170 15.93 -3.77 -20.37
N LEU A 171 16.95 -3.91 -19.54
CA LEU A 171 17.86 -2.82 -19.24
C LEU A 171 18.74 -2.56 -20.48
N ASP A 172 19.08 -1.30 -20.74
CA ASP A 172 20.12 -1.01 -21.72
C ASP A 172 21.50 -1.54 -21.26
N ASP A 173 22.45 -1.61 -22.19
CA ASP A 173 23.76 -2.21 -21.93
C ASP A 173 24.52 -1.53 -20.80
N ASN A 174 24.36 -0.23 -20.61
CA ASN A 174 25.06 0.53 -19.57
C ASN A 174 24.42 0.27 -18.21
N ASP A 175 23.10 0.36 -18.13
CA ASP A 175 22.32 0.08 -16.91
C ASP A 175 22.49 -1.38 -16.49
N LYS A 176 22.53 -2.32 -17.44
CA LYS A 176 22.78 -3.73 -17.17
C LYS A 176 24.17 -3.97 -16.59
N LYS A 177 25.20 -3.38 -17.17
CA LYS A 177 26.58 -3.48 -16.64
C LYS A 177 26.68 -2.92 -15.23
N GLU A 178 26.06 -1.77 -14.96
CA GLU A 178 26.06 -1.17 -13.63
C GLU A 178 25.27 -2.02 -12.62
N TYR A 179 24.11 -2.54 -13.02
CA TYR A 179 23.31 -3.46 -12.21
C TYR A 179 24.08 -4.72 -11.83
N ASP A 180 24.78 -5.34 -12.80
CA ASP A 180 25.55 -6.56 -12.59
C ASP A 180 26.76 -6.30 -11.68
N LYS A 181 27.47 -5.17 -11.86
CA LYS A 181 28.56 -4.72 -10.99
C LYS A 181 28.09 -4.52 -9.55
N GLN A 182 26.97 -3.84 -9.34
CA GLN A 182 26.39 -3.62 -8.03
C GLN A 182 25.93 -4.94 -7.39
N THR A 183 25.36 -5.85 -8.18
CA THR A 183 24.94 -7.17 -7.72
C THR A 183 26.16 -8.03 -7.31
N ALA A 184 27.23 -8.03 -8.09
CA ALA A 184 28.47 -8.72 -7.74
C ALA A 184 29.08 -8.19 -6.44
N PHE A 185 29.11 -6.86 -6.26
CA PHE A 185 29.59 -6.24 -5.02
C PHE A 185 28.76 -6.67 -3.80
N ILE A 186 27.43 -6.65 -3.92
CA ILE A 186 26.53 -7.07 -2.83
C ILE A 186 26.77 -8.54 -2.49
N ASN A 187 26.82 -9.43 -3.49
CA ASN A 187 27.04 -10.86 -3.29
C ASN A 187 28.38 -11.13 -2.60
N ASN A 188 29.46 -10.51 -3.08
CA ASN A 188 30.79 -10.64 -2.47
C ASN A 188 30.82 -10.10 -1.04
N SER A 189 30.06 -9.04 -0.76
CA SER A 189 29.99 -8.50 0.59
C SER A 189 29.16 -9.38 1.52
N MET A 190 28.14 -10.08 1.00
CA MET A 190 27.32 -11.01 1.78
C MET A 190 28.09 -12.26 2.21
N THR A 191 29.14 -12.67 1.47
CA THR A 191 30.01 -13.78 1.93
C THR A 191 30.70 -13.44 3.25
N VAL A 192 31.02 -12.16 3.48
CA VAL A 192 31.65 -11.66 4.71
C VAL A 192 30.62 -11.44 5.82
N ILE A 193 29.45 -10.86 5.49
CA ILE A 193 28.44 -10.45 6.47
C ILE A 193 27.51 -11.61 6.86
N GLY A 194 27.39 -12.62 5.99
CA GLY A 194 26.57 -13.81 6.15
C GLY A 194 25.15 -13.64 5.61
N ASN A 195 24.36 -12.69 6.11
CA ASN A 195 22.98 -12.49 5.67
C ASN A 195 22.51 -11.02 5.80
N ILE A 196 21.37 -10.74 5.20
CA ILE A 196 20.81 -9.37 5.17
C ILE A 196 20.38 -8.88 6.56
N GLU A 197 19.99 -9.76 7.49
CA GLU A 197 19.61 -9.40 8.84
C GLU A 197 20.81 -8.87 9.64
N ASN A 198 21.99 -9.41 9.39
CA ASN A 198 23.22 -8.94 10.00
C ASN A 198 23.58 -7.51 9.63
N ILE A 199 23.21 -7.04 8.42
CA ILE A 199 23.38 -5.64 8.02
C ILE A 199 22.73 -4.68 9.03
N LYS A 200 21.50 -4.95 9.42
CA LYS A 200 20.78 -4.15 10.41
C LYS A 200 21.39 -4.29 11.80
N ARG A 201 21.74 -5.51 12.19
CA ARG A 201 22.35 -5.80 13.50
C ARG A 201 23.72 -5.13 13.66
N ILE A 202 24.55 -5.15 12.62
CA ILE A 202 25.88 -4.48 12.60
C ILE A 202 25.73 -2.97 12.79
N LYS A 203 24.69 -2.37 12.21
CA LYS A 203 24.44 -0.92 12.27
C LYS A 203 23.78 -0.48 13.57
N CYS A 204 22.78 -1.20 14.04
CA CYS A 204 21.87 -0.75 15.10
C CYS A 204 21.93 -1.60 16.38
N GLY A 205 22.67 -2.72 16.39
CA GLY A 205 22.62 -3.71 17.46
C GLY A 205 21.49 -4.73 17.29
N ASP A 206 21.39 -5.65 18.22
CA ASP A 206 20.35 -6.67 18.27
C ASP A 206 19.49 -6.50 19.52
N HIS A 207 18.34 -5.88 19.36
CA HIS A 207 17.42 -5.64 20.49
C HIS A 207 16.82 -6.93 21.07
N LYS A 208 16.73 -8.02 20.28
CA LYS A 208 16.20 -9.30 20.75
C LYS A 208 17.16 -9.99 21.70
N LEU A 209 18.46 -9.85 21.42
CA LEU A 209 19.54 -10.41 22.24
C LEU A 209 20.14 -9.39 23.22
N ASN A 210 19.60 -8.19 23.25
CA ASN A 210 20.10 -7.06 24.06
C ASN A 210 21.60 -6.77 23.83
N LEU A 211 22.04 -6.86 22.56
CA LEU A 211 23.41 -6.60 22.15
C LEU A 211 23.53 -5.23 21.49
N SER A 212 24.53 -4.47 21.91
CA SER A 212 24.93 -3.23 21.23
C SER A 212 25.48 -3.50 19.83
N ALA A 213 25.49 -2.50 18.97
CA ALA A 213 26.09 -2.63 17.65
C ALA A 213 27.58 -3.01 17.69
N ALA A 214 28.31 -2.56 18.70
CA ALA A 214 29.72 -2.91 18.91
C ALA A 214 29.88 -4.40 19.24
N GLU A 215 29.05 -4.92 20.16
CA GLU A 215 29.06 -6.34 20.54
C GLU A 215 28.68 -7.25 19.36
N VAL A 216 27.71 -6.84 18.54
CA VAL A 216 27.35 -7.58 17.32
C VAL A 216 28.53 -7.63 16.35
N ARG A 217 29.21 -6.49 16.12
CA ARG A 217 30.39 -6.45 15.24
C ARG A 217 31.51 -7.35 15.78
N TYR A 218 31.78 -7.28 17.08
CA TYR A 218 32.77 -8.14 17.71
C TYR A 218 32.42 -9.63 17.56
N ASN A 219 31.18 -10.02 17.80
CA ASN A 219 30.73 -11.41 17.67
C ASN A 219 30.83 -11.92 16.24
N ILE A 220 30.54 -11.09 15.25
CA ILE A 220 30.72 -11.44 13.84
C ILE A 220 32.21 -11.62 13.52
N ALA A 221 33.07 -10.72 13.97
CA ALA A 221 34.52 -10.84 13.79
C ALA A 221 35.04 -12.13 14.44
N LYS A 222 34.60 -12.46 15.66
CA LYS A 222 34.96 -13.67 16.37
C LYS A 222 34.51 -14.93 15.64
N SER A 223 33.27 -14.98 15.15
CA SER A 223 32.75 -16.14 14.43
C SER A 223 33.45 -16.41 13.11
N ASN A 224 34.08 -15.40 12.52
CA ASN A 224 34.89 -15.51 11.30
C ASN A 224 36.39 -15.70 11.58
N GLY A 225 36.79 -15.85 12.84
CA GLY A 225 38.21 -15.99 13.22
C GLY A 225 39.01 -14.68 13.16
N TRP A 226 38.36 -13.54 12.93
CA TRP A 226 39.07 -12.24 12.77
C TRP A 226 39.50 -11.65 14.11
N SER A 227 38.81 -11.97 15.18
CA SER A 227 39.10 -11.42 16.51
C SER A 227 40.44 -11.87 17.11
N GLU A 228 40.97 -12.99 16.67
CA GLU A 228 42.27 -13.51 17.15
C GLU A 228 43.42 -12.64 16.65
N ASN A 229 43.24 -11.94 15.54
CA ASN A 229 44.25 -11.06 14.93
C ASN A 229 44.02 -9.57 15.23
N LEU A 230 42.98 -9.25 16.03
CA LEU A 230 42.68 -7.88 16.41
C LEU A 230 43.49 -7.48 17.64
N ASP A 231 44.47 -6.60 17.44
CA ASP A 231 45.16 -5.96 18.55
C ASP A 231 44.28 -4.81 19.13
N MET A 232 43.66 -5.07 20.28
CA MET A 232 42.79 -4.12 20.95
C MET A 232 43.52 -2.90 21.50
N SER A 233 44.85 -2.89 21.53
CA SER A 233 45.66 -1.72 21.91
C SER A 233 45.82 -0.75 20.74
N ILE A 234 45.61 -1.18 19.51
CA ILE A 234 45.74 -0.36 18.29
C ILE A 234 44.34 0.12 17.91
N PRO A 235 44.16 1.43 17.63
CA PRO A 235 42.89 1.93 17.11
C PRO A 235 42.48 1.18 15.84
N PHE A 236 41.23 0.75 15.76
CA PHE A 236 40.69 -0.07 14.67
C PHE A 236 40.96 0.49 13.27
N ASN A 237 40.95 1.81 13.11
CA ASN A 237 41.23 2.50 11.86
C ASN A 237 42.70 2.44 11.44
N LYS A 238 43.59 1.91 12.26
CA LYS A 238 45.03 1.75 11.96
C LYS A 238 45.43 0.29 11.71
N GLN A 239 44.51 -0.64 11.77
CA GLN A 239 44.81 -2.05 11.50
C GLN A 239 44.92 -2.29 10.00
N ILE A 240 45.92 -3.11 9.61
CA ILE A 240 46.38 -3.27 8.22
C ILE A 240 45.33 -3.94 7.35
N ASP A 241 44.50 -4.78 7.92
CA ASP A 241 43.46 -5.49 7.17
C ASP A 241 42.09 -4.89 7.49
N GLU A 242 41.56 -4.09 6.57
CA GLU A 242 40.26 -3.40 6.71
C GLU A 242 39.10 -4.36 6.95
N ILE A 243 39.18 -5.60 6.49
CA ILE A 243 38.11 -6.58 6.64
C ILE A 243 37.93 -6.98 8.13
N TYR A 244 39.00 -6.99 8.88
CA TYR A 244 39.02 -7.41 10.28
C TYR A 244 38.74 -6.26 11.25
N ASN A 245 38.69 -5.04 10.76
CA ASN A 245 38.39 -3.86 11.56
C ASN A 245 36.88 -3.71 11.77
N PRO A 246 36.35 -3.68 12.99
CA PRO A 246 34.93 -3.46 13.24
C PRO A 246 34.36 -2.16 12.66
N ASN A 247 35.17 -1.11 12.54
CA ASN A 247 34.76 0.12 11.87
C ASN A 247 34.70 -0.07 10.34
N ALA A 248 35.65 -0.77 9.74
CA ALA A 248 35.62 -1.14 8.33
C ALA A 248 34.39 -2.01 8.02
N LEU A 249 33.99 -2.92 8.93
CA LEU A 249 32.75 -3.67 8.80
C LEU A 249 31.52 -2.76 8.78
N LEU A 250 31.48 -1.73 9.63
CA LEU A 250 30.41 -0.75 9.64
C LEU A 250 30.37 0.08 8.36
N GLU A 251 31.51 0.56 7.90
CA GLU A 251 31.64 1.31 6.65
C GLU A 251 31.19 0.46 5.45
N ARG A 252 31.64 -0.81 5.40
CA ARG A 252 31.22 -1.74 4.35
C ARG A 252 29.70 -1.97 4.36
N VAL A 253 29.11 -2.10 5.53
CA VAL A 253 27.65 -2.23 5.67
C VAL A 253 26.93 -0.98 5.19
N CYS A 254 27.42 0.21 5.51
CA CYS A 254 26.86 1.46 5.00
C CYS A 254 26.96 1.54 3.48
N THR A 255 28.12 1.19 2.90
CA THR A 255 28.33 1.13 1.45
C THR A 255 27.39 0.11 0.77
N ILE A 256 27.23 -1.08 1.36
CA ILE A 256 26.28 -2.07 0.82
C ILE A 256 24.85 -1.51 0.82
N TYR A 257 24.45 -0.85 1.88
CA TYR A 257 23.10 -0.28 1.98
C TYR A 257 22.85 0.77 0.88
N GLU A 258 23.85 1.60 0.62
CA GLU A 258 23.82 2.60 -0.44
C GLU A 258 23.78 1.94 -1.84
N ILE A 259 24.63 0.96 -2.09
CA ILE A 259 24.64 0.22 -3.36
C ILE A 259 23.33 -0.56 -3.55
N MET A 260 22.77 -1.19 -2.51
CA MET A 260 21.47 -1.84 -2.59
C MET A 260 20.35 -0.85 -2.94
N LYS A 261 20.40 0.36 -2.38
CA LYS A 261 19.47 1.44 -2.71
C LYS A 261 19.64 1.85 -4.18
N ASN A 262 20.87 2.14 -4.61
CA ASN A 262 21.17 2.57 -5.98
C ASN A 262 20.76 1.50 -7.01
N ARG A 263 21.06 0.21 -6.74
CA ARG A 263 20.65 -0.91 -7.59
C ARG A 263 19.13 -1.02 -7.70
N ARG A 264 18.41 -0.80 -6.61
CA ARG A 264 16.94 -0.78 -6.62
C ARG A 264 16.42 0.42 -7.42
N ASP A 265 16.97 1.60 -7.16
CA ASP A 265 16.52 2.84 -7.81
C ASP A 265 16.79 2.79 -9.34
N LEU A 266 17.89 2.17 -9.77
CA LEU A 266 18.21 1.96 -11.18
C LEU A 266 17.14 1.13 -11.92
N VAL A 267 16.55 0.14 -11.27
CA VAL A 267 15.49 -0.67 -11.90
C VAL A 267 14.09 -0.07 -11.69
N THR A 268 13.81 0.52 -10.52
CA THR A 268 12.48 1.10 -10.26
C THR A 268 12.18 2.33 -11.11
N ASP A 269 13.21 3.14 -11.36
CA ASP A 269 13.13 4.42 -12.07
C ASP A 269 13.76 4.35 -13.47
N ASN A 270 13.82 3.16 -14.05
CA ASN A 270 14.43 2.95 -15.37
C ASN A 270 13.63 3.69 -16.46
N LYS A 271 14.34 4.45 -17.29
CA LYS A 271 13.73 5.33 -18.31
C LYS A 271 13.05 4.58 -19.44
N ASN A 272 13.46 3.34 -19.73
CA ASN A 272 12.82 2.51 -20.75
C ASN A 272 11.33 2.23 -20.41
N LYS A 273 10.94 2.38 -19.15
CA LYS A 273 9.54 2.27 -18.73
C LYS A 273 8.65 3.41 -19.25
N LEU A 274 9.25 4.57 -19.58
CA LEU A 274 8.49 5.75 -20.02
C LEU A 274 7.81 5.51 -21.37
N SER A 275 8.49 4.90 -22.33
CA SER A 275 7.92 4.54 -23.62
C SER A 275 6.78 3.55 -23.48
N VAL A 276 6.99 2.51 -22.67
CA VAL A 276 5.96 1.48 -22.40
C VAL A 276 4.71 2.08 -21.75
N ILE A 277 4.88 3.02 -20.81
CA ILE A 277 3.75 3.74 -20.20
C ILE A 277 2.97 4.51 -21.26
N LEU A 278 3.68 5.21 -22.16
CA LEU A 278 3.06 5.96 -23.25
C LEU A 278 2.28 5.03 -24.19
N ASP A 279 2.86 3.88 -24.57
CA ASP A 279 2.24 2.91 -25.47
C ASP A 279 0.96 2.32 -24.86
N ILE A 280 0.98 1.96 -23.56
CA ILE A 280 -0.22 1.51 -22.85
C ILE A 280 -1.32 2.57 -22.89
N ILE A 281 -0.98 3.82 -22.63
CA ILE A 281 -1.97 4.91 -22.62
C ILE A 281 -2.53 5.15 -24.04
N ASN A 282 -1.69 5.11 -25.06
CA ASN A 282 -2.11 5.32 -26.45
C ASN A 282 -3.07 4.21 -26.94
N ARG A 283 -2.88 2.96 -26.53
CA ARG A 283 -3.82 1.85 -26.81
C ARG A 283 -5.22 2.09 -26.26
N HIS A 284 -5.32 2.91 -25.22
CA HIS A 284 -6.56 3.20 -24.51
C HIS A 284 -6.78 4.71 -24.42
N SER A 285 -6.62 5.42 -25.53
CA SER A 285 -6.57 6.88 -25.60
C SER A 285 -7.85 7.58 -25.09
N ASP A 286 -8.96 6.87 -25.01
CA ASP A 286 -10.25 7.35 -24.49
C ASP A 286 -10.43 7.07 -22.97
N LYS A 287 -9.44 6.47 -22.33
CA LYS A 287 -9.53 6.01 -20.93
C LYS A 287 -8.61 6.79 -20.00
N GLN A 288 -8.97 6.80 -18.72
CA GLN A 288 -8.15 7.41 -17.67
C GLN A 288 -7.31 6.36 -16.93
N PHE A 289 -6.06 6.72 -16.66
CA PHE A 289 -5.11 5.88 -15.93
C PHE A 289 -4.54 6.57 -14.69
N VAL A 290 -4.19 5.77 -13.70
CA VAL A 290 -3.31 6.17 -12.61
C VAL A 290 -1.98 5.44 -12.77
N VAL A 291 -0.89 6.20 -12.87
CA VAL A 291 0.48 5.65 -12.93
C VAL A 291 1.11 5.76 -11.56
N ILE A 292 1.62 4.64 -11.06
CA ILE A 292 2.15 4.52 -9.71
C ILE A 292 3.63 4.19 -9.77
N SER A 293 4.45 5.09 -9.22
CA SER A 293 5.89 4.89 -9.11
C SER A 293 6.33 4.68 -7.65
N LYS A 294 7.54 4.21 -7.44
CA LYS A 294 8.14 4.07 -6.12
C LYS A 294 8.48 5.44 -5.53
N ARG A 295 9.01 6.35 -6.34
CA ARG A 295 9.52 7.66 -5.94
C ARG A 295 8.77 8.80 -6.61
N GLY A 296 8.70 9.94 -5.90
CA GLY A 296 8.04 11.14 -6.42
C GLY A 296 8.81 11.78 -7.60
N GLU A 297 10.14 11.65 -7.59
CA GLU A 297 10.98 12.17 -8.68
C GLU A 297 10.67 11.46 -9.99
N PHE A 298 10.52 10.13 -9.98
CA PHE A 298 10.14 9.39 -11.17
C PHE A 298 8.67 9.65 -11.58
N ALA A 299 7.77 9.86 -10.61
CA ALA A 299 6.40 10.29 -10.92
C ALA A 299 6.40 11.62 -11.68
N ALA A 300 7.21 12.61 -11.26
CA ALA A 300 7.35 13.89 -11.95
C ALA A 300 7.98 13.74 -13.34
N GLU A 301 8.95 12.83 -13.51
CA GLU A 301 9.54 12.51 -14.81
C GLU A 301 8.51 11.91 -15.78
N ILE A 302 7.66 11.00 -15.28
CA ILE A 302 6.53 10.43 -16.04
C ILE A 302 5.58 11.54 -16.49
N THR A 303 5.18 12.43 -15.58
CA THR A 303 4.30 13.55 -15.92
C THR A 303 4.90 14.43 -17.01
N LYS A 304 6.17 14.78 -16.89
CA LYS A 304 6.88 15.57 -17.88
C LYS A 304 6.95 14.86 -19.24
N TYR A 305 7.30 13.58 -19.23
CA TYR A 305 7.40 12.78 -20.45
C TYR A 305 6.06 12.67 -21.17
N LEU A 306 4.98 12.36 -20.44
CA LEU A 306 3.65 12.23 -21.02
C LEU A 306 3.12 13.57 -21.58
N ASN A 307 3.30 14.67 -20.84
CA ASN A 307 2.89 16.00 -21.32
C ASN A 307 3.66 16.44 -22.58
N ASN A 308 4.96 16.08 -22.68
CA ASN A 308 5.75 16.33 -23.90
C ASN A 308 5.25 15.50 -25.10
N ASN A 309 4.55 14.39 -24.85
CA ASN A 309 3.93 13.55 -25.87
C ASN A 309 2.40 13.83 -26.02
N ASN A 310 1.94 15.03 -25.63
CA ASN A 310 0.55 15.49 -25.75
C ASN A 310 -0.48 14.71 -24.92
N ILE A 311 -0.05 13.92 -23.93
CA ILE A 311 -0.93 13.26 -22.98
C ILE A 311 -1.12 14.17 -21.76
N LYS A 312 -2.37 14.54 -21.45
CA LYS A 312 -2.70 15.39 -20.29
C LYS A 312 -2.48 14.63 -18.99
N CYS A 313 -1.32 14.82 -18.37
CA CYS A 313 -0.92 14.17 -17.13
C CYS A 313 -0.72 15.20 -16.01
N GLY A 314 -1.16 14.87 -14.79
CA GLY A 314 -0.96 15.67 -13.59
C GLY A 314 -0.26 14.90 -12.49
N ASP A 315 0.57 15.60 -11.68
CA ASP A 315 1.26 15.04 -10.52
C ASP A 315 0.35 14.99 -9.29
N TYR A 316 0.43 13.87 -8.55
CA TYR A 316 -0.24 13.70 -7.26
C TYR A 316 0.71 13.07 -6.23
N HIS A 317 1.64 13.86 -5.72
CA HIS A 317 2.59 13.47 -4.67
C HIS A 317 3.08 14.69 -3.89
N ASP A 318 3.89 14.48 -2.86
CA ASP A 318 4.40 15.55 -1.97
C ASP A 318 5.70 16.21 -2.46
N ASN A 319 6.34 15.64 -3.49
CA ASN A 319 7.61 16.16 -4.04
C ASN A 319 7.40 17.12 -5.23
N ILE A 320 6.20 17.70 -5.41
CA ILE A 320 5.93 18.63 -6.49
C ILE A 320 6.59 19.98 -6.17
N GLU A 321 7.34 20.52 -7.11
CA GLU A 321 7.90 21.85 -6.98
C GLU A 321 6.78 22.92 -6.95
N SER A 322 6.99 23.96 -6.13
CA SER A 322 6.07 25.07 -6.09
C SER A 322 6.03 25.80 -7.44
N ALA A 323 4.85 26.09 -7.93
CA ALA A 323 4.63 26.74 -9.20
C ALA A 323 3.71 27.96 -9.07
N ILE A 324 3.64 28.77 -10.10
CA ILE A 324 2.67 29.87 -10.16
C ILE A 324 1.26 29.25 -10.18
N ALA A 325 0.42 29.67 -9.21
CA ALA A 325 -0.98 29.27 -9.20
C ALA A 325 -1.71 29.88 -10.40
N VAL A 326 -2.43 29.04 -11.15
CA VAL A 326 -3.24 29.48 -12.29
C VAL A 326 -4.72 29.16 -12.03
N ASP A 327 -5.61 29.90 -12.67
CA ASP A 327 -7.04 29.61 -12.67
C ASP A 327 -7.38 28.48 -13.68
N ASP A 328 -8.67 28.18 -13.82
CA ASP A 328 -9.15 27.11 -14.70
C ASP A 328 -8.88 27.38 -16.21
N ASN A 329 -8.50 28.60 -16.57
CA ASN A 329 -8.13 29.02 -17.94
C ASN A 329 -6.61 29.12 -18.14
N GLY A 330 -5.81 28.75 -17.11
CA GLY A 330 -4.36 28.83 -17.14
C GLY A 330 -3.78 30.25 -16.87
N VAL A 331 -4.62 31.19 -16.44
CA VAL A 331 -4.17 32.56 -16.13
C VAL A 331 -3.62 32.63 -14.72
N PRO A 332 -2.42 33.27 -14.52
CA PRO A 332 -1.84 33.43 -13.20
C PRO A 332 -2.77 34.11 -12.20
N ILE A 333 -2.99 33.48 -11.05
CA ILE A 333 -3.74 34.06 -9.93
C ILE A 333 -2.84 35.07 -9.23
N LEU A 334 -3.28 36.31 -9.11
CA LEU A 334 -2.54 37.36 -8.43
C LEU A 334 -2.91 37.45 -6.94
N ILE A 335 -1.95 37.81 -6.11
CA ILE A 335 -2.14 38.08 -4.69
C ILE A 335 -3.00 39.34 -4.52
N LYS A 336 -4.14 39.20 -3.81
CA LYS A 336 -5.14 40.26 -3.69
C LYS A 336 -4.84 41.31 -2.59
N SER A 337 -4.02 40.99 -1.60
CA SER A 337 -3.74 41.85 -0.45
C SER A 337 -2.34 41.62 0.12
N GLY A 338 -1.84 42.57 0.94
CA GLY A 338 -0.52 42.50 1.60
C GLY A 338 0.63 43.10 0.79
N LYS A 339 1.87 42.87 1.25
CA LYS A 339 3.10 43.44 0.64
C LYS A 339 3.35 42.97 -0.78
N ASP A 340 2.84 41.79 -1.13
CA ASP A 340 3.03 41.14 -2.44
C ASP A 340 1.80 41.26 -3.34
N LYS A 341 0.89 42.22 -3.06
CA LYS A 341 -0.30 42.46 -3.89
C LYS A 341 0.09 42.70 -5.35
N GLY A 342 -0.58 42.01 -6.25
CA GLY A 342 -0.33 42.07 -7.70
C GLY A 342 0.76 41.13 -8.21
N LYS A 343 1.52 40.46 -7.35
CA LYS A 343 2.45 39.42 -7.76
C LYS A 343 1.71 38.07 -8.00
N PRO A 344 2.23 37.19 -8.87
CA PRO A 344 1.68 35.85 -9.03
C PRO A 344 1.71 35.08 -7.70
N LYS A 345 0.60 34.43 -7.39
CA LYS A 345 0.51 33.56 -6.21
C LYS A 345 1.28 32.27 -6.47
N ILE A 346 2.12 31.87 -5.53
CA ILE A 346 2.79 30.56 -5.59
C ILE A 346 1.88 29.49 -4.95
N ALA A 347 1.61 28.44 -5.68
CA ALA A 347 0.94 27.26 -5.18
C ALA A 347 1.96 26.29 -4.57
N CYS A 348 1.69 25.80 -3.36
CA CYS A 348 2.48 24.75 -2.75
C CYS A 348 2.13 23.37 -3.35
N SER A 349 2.99 22.40 -3.15
CA SER A 349 2.83 21.00 -3.61
C SER A 349 1.43 20.42 -3.32
N GLN A 350 0.91 20.65 -2.11
CA GLN A 350 -0.42 20.14 -1.71
C GLN A 350 -1.56 20.80 -2.51
N ALA A 351 -1.46 22.10 -2.81
CA ALA A 351 -2.47 22.81 -3.60
C ALA A 351 -2.46 22.32 -5.05
N ILE A 352 -1.28 22.10 -5.64
CA ILE A 352 -1.12 21.56 -7.00
C ILE A 352 -1.68 20.15 -7.07
N SER A 353 -1.29 19.25 -6.14
CA SER A 353 -1.82 17.89 -6.06
C SER A 353 -3.35 17.87 -5.98
N SER A 354 -3.93 18.72 -5.11
CA SER A 354 -5.39 18.78 -4.94
C SER A 354 -6.10 19.27 -6.20
N SER A 355 -5.51 20.25 -6.92
CA SER A 355 -6.03 20.73 -8.20
C SER A 355 -5.95 19.67 -9.29
N ASN A 356 -4.83 18.96 -9.38
CA ASN A 356 -4.64 17.87 -10.35
C ASN A 356 -5.62 16.72 -10.10
N LEU A 357 -5.85 16.35 -8.83
CA LEU A 357 -6.86 15.34 -8.49
C LEU A 357 -8.27 15.78 -8.89
N ARG A 358 -8.62 17.05 -8.67
CA ARG A 358 -9.92 17.60 -9.14
C ARG A 358 -10.01 17.52 -10.66
N TYR A 359 -9.00 17.99 -11.39
CA TYR A 359 -8.99 17.95 -12.87
C TYR A 359 -9.06 16.52 -13.41
N TYR A 360 -8.44 15.57 -12.74
CA TYR A 360 -8.54 14.15 -13.08
C TYR A 360 -9.97 13.64 -12.87
N ASN A 361 -10.59 13.92 -11.74
CA ASN A 361 -11.96 13.50 -11.44
C ASN A 361 -13.00 14.18 -12.39
N ASP A 362 -12.70 15.39 -12.86
CA ASP A 362 -13.51 16.13 -13.84
C ASP A 362 -13.23 15.73 -15.31
N ASN A 363 -12.48 14.66 -15.55
CA ASN A 363 -12.07 14.16 -16.87
C ASN A 363 -11.27 15.18 -17.71
N ARG A 364 -10.61 16.14 -17.06
CA ARG A 364 -9.74 17.15 -17.71
C ARG A 364 -8.30 16.66 -17.87
N LEU A 365 -7.89 15.67 -17.08
CA LEU A 365 -6.62 14.95 -17.19
C LEU A 365 -6.89 13.49 -17.57
N THR A 366 -6.10 12.96 -18.48
CA THR A 366 -6.14 11.55 -18.89
C THR A 366 -5.39 10.68 -17.91
N VAL A 367 -4.30 11.20 -17.33
CA VAL A 367 -3.41 10.47 -16.45
C VAL A 367 -3.16 11.22 -15.16
N LEU A 368 -3.12 10.48 -14.04
CA LEU A 368 -2.64 10.96 -12.75
C LEU A 368 -1.39 10.17 -12.37
N SER A 369 -0.24 10.84 -12.30
CA SER A 369 1.02 10.23 -11.86
C SER A 369 1.20 10.41 -10.36
N THR A 370 1.48 9.33 -9.65
CA THR A 370 1.58 9.35 -8.18
C THR A 370 2.67 8.43 -7.66
N LYS A 371 3.11 8.71 -6.44
CA LYS A 371 3.94 7.75 -5.70
C LYS A 371 3.07 6.85 -4.82
N ASN A 372 3.58 5.67 -4.53
CA ASN A 372 2.89 4.64 -3.77
C ASN A 372 2.29 5.14 -2.43
N ALA A 373 3.04 5.93 -1.67
CA ALA A 373 2.60 6.45 -0.36
C ALA A 373 1.36 7.38 -0.44
N SER A 374 1.11 8.00 -1.58
CA SER A 374 -0.01 8.94 -1.78
C SER A 374 -1.34 8.26 -2.10
N LEU A 375 -1.32 6.98 -2.47
CA LEU A 375 -2.50 6.21 -2.91
C LEU A 375 -3.60 6.08 -1.86
N ASN A 376 -3.26 6.11 -0.58
CA ASN A 376 -4.24 5.97 0.50
C ASN A 376 -5.29 7.09 0.53
N LYS A 377 -5.02 8.19 -0.18
CA LYS A 377 -5.89 9.36 -0.27
C LYS A 377 -6.74 9.40 -1.54
N LEU A 378 -6.48 8.50 -2.49
CA LEU A 378 -7.19 8.46 -3.77
C LEU A 378 -8.42 7.57 -3.69
N ASN A 379 -9.56 8.11 -4.11
CA ASN A 379 -10.70 7.30 -4.53
C ASN A 379 -10.46 6.97 -6.01
N LEU A 380 -10.05 5.74 -6.28
CA LEU A 380 -9.57 5.33 -7.62
C LEU A 380 -10.74 4.97 -8.53
N ALA A 381 -11.47 5.95 -9.03
CA ALA A 381 -12.35 5.76 -10.16
C ALA A 381 -11.55 5.95 -11.46
N CYS A 382 -10.79 4.93 -11.87
CA CYS A 382 -10.03 4.96 -13.11
C CYS A 382 -10.26 3.66 -13.90
N PHE A 383 -10.01 3.72 -15.21
CA PHE A 383 -10.09 2.54 -16.08
C PHE A 383 -8.97 1.55 -15.81
N GLY A 384 -7.74 2.03 -15.58
CA GLY A 384 -6.59 1.19 -15.41
C GLY A 384 -5.52 1.76 -14.49
N LEU A 385 -4.69 0.86 -13.96
CA LEU A 385 -3.51 1.17 -13.19
C LEU A 385 -2.25 0.77 -13.95
N ILE A 386 -1.25 1.63 -13.95
CA ILE A 386 0.09 1.29 -14.41
C ILE A 386 1.03 1.35 -13.20
N ILE A 387 1.60 0.23 -12.84
CA ILE A 387 2.55 0.09 -11.74
C ILE A 387 3.93 -0.02 -12.34
N THR A 388 4.78 0.98 -12.11
CA THR A 388 6.09 1.05 -12.77
C THR A 388 7.12 0.08 -12.18
N SER A 389 6.84 -0.53 -11.03
CA SER A 389 7.74 -1.50 -10.41
C SER A 389 6.99 -2.42 -9.44
N PRO A 390 7.23 -3.73 -9.48
CA PRO A 390 6.70 -4.67 -8.49
C PRO A 390 7.31 -4.48 -7.09
N LEU A 391 8.37 -3.67 -6.96
CA LEU A 391 8.99 -3.29 -5.69
C LEU A 391 8.30 -2.09 -5.02
N CYS A 392 7.24 -1.55 -5.61
CA CYS A 392 6.37 -0.62 -4.90
C CYS A 392 5.77 -1.30 -3.66
N ASP A 393 5.91 -0.66 -2.49
CA ASP A 393 5.32 -1.19 -1.26
C ASP A 393 3.80 -1.33 -1.47
N SER A 394 3.27 -2.48 -1.09
CA SER A 394 1.84 -2.75 -1.19
C SER A 394 1.20 -2.77 -2.60
N VAL A 395 1.90 -3.32 -3.60
CA VAL A 395 1.23 -3.70 -4.88
C VAL A 395 -0.03 -4.52 -4.59
N ILE A 396 0.02 -5.40 -3.58
CA ILE A 396 -1.15 -6.15 -3.09
C ILE A 396 -2.24 -5.21 -2.55
N ASP A 397 -1.87 -4.15 -1.82
CA ASP A 397 -2.85 -3.19 -1.28
C ASP A 397 -3.42 -2.30 -2.38
N ILE A 398 -2.63 -1.94 -3.39
CA ILE A 398 -3.09 -1.22 -4.58
C ILE A 398 -4.10 -2.09 -5.34
N ARG A 399 -3.75 -3.34 -5.61
CA ARG A 399 -4.65 -4.32 -6.23
C ARG A 399 -5.93 -4.52 -5.41
N ASN A 400 -5.82 -4.52 -4.08
CA ASN A 400 -6.97 -4.66 -3.21
C ASN A 400 -7.87 -3.41 -3.22
N LYS A 401 -7.33 -2.21 -3.36
CA LYS A 401 -8.11 -0.97 -3.50
C LYS A 401 -8.83 -0.87 -4.83
N PHE A 402 -8.20 -1.34 -5.90
CA PHE A 402 -8.79 -1.39 -7.23
C PHE A 402 -10.07 -2.26 -7.29
N LYS A 403 -10.21 -3.20 -6.34
CA LYS A 403 -11.38 -4.07 -6.19
C LYS A 403 -12.61 -3.39 -5.56
N GLU A 404 -12.43 -2.22 -4.95
CA GLU A 404 -13.52 -1.48 -4.31
C GLU A 404 -14.33 -0.63 -5.32
N ILE A 405 -13.93 -0.62 -6.60
CA ILE A 405 -14.65 0.07 -7.66
C ILE A 405 -15.93 -0.71 -7.99
N GLU A 406 -17.02 0.02 -8.21
CA GLU A 406 -18.31 -0.56 -8.58
C GLU A 406 -18.16 -1.55 -9.73
N PHE A 407 -18.92 -2.63 -9.68
CA PHE A 407 -18.90 -3.68 -10.69
C PHE A 407 -19.11 -3.09 -12.09
N ASN A 408 -18.10 -3.24 -12.92
CA ASN A 408 -18.16 -2.97 -14.35
C ASN A 408 -18.08 -4.31 -15.11
N THR A 409 -18.78 -4.42 -16.22
CA THR A 409 -18.74 -5.63 -17.08
C THR A 409 -17.39 -5.81 -17.78
N THR A 410 -16.65 -4.71 -17.96
CA THR A 410 -15.28 -4.73 -18.47
C THR A 410 -14.29 -4.98 -17.33
N PRO A 411 -13.26 -5.82 -17.53
CA PRO A 411 -12.22 -6.02 -16.54
C PRO A 411 -11.48 -4.71 -16.25
N ASN A 412 -11.12 -4.51 -14.97
CA ASN A 412 -10.18 -3.46 -14.60
C ASN A 412 -8.78 -3.90 -15.04
N LEU A 413 -8.07 -3.04 -15.76
CA LEU A 413 -6.73 -3.33 -16.25
C LEU A 413 -5.67 -2.90 -15.24
N VAL A 414 -4.73 -3.79 -14.97
CA VAL A 414 -3.53 -3.50 -14.17
C VAL A 414 -2.31 -3.87 -14.98
N TYR A 415 -1.49 -2.92 -15.29
CA TYR A 415 -0.20 -3.11 -15.94
C TYR A 415 0.90 -3.05 -14.88
N THR A 416 1.76 -4.07 -14.82
CA THR A 416 2.95 -4.09 -13.94
C THR A 416 4.18 -4.19 -14.81
N ILE A 417 4.95 -3.10 -14.90
CA ILE A 417 6.18 -3.04 -15.71
C ILE A 417 7.37 -3.43 -14.82
N TYR A 418 8.26 -4.29 -15.31
CA TYR A 418 9.42 -4.73 -14.56
C TYR A 418 10.63 -4.96 -15.45
N CYS A 419 11.82 -4.70 -14.93
CA CYS A 419 13.08 -5.01 -15.59
C CYS A 419 13.38 -6.51 -15.48
N ASN A 420 13.52 -7.16 -16.63
CA ASN A 420 13.86 -8.58 -16.72
C ASN A 420 15.25 -8.86 -16.11
N SER A 421 15.48 -10.11 -15.67
CA SER A 421 16.76 -10.55 -15.10
C SER A 421 17.26 -9.75 -13.89
N THR A 422 16.36 -9.03 -13.19
CA THR A 422 16.66 -8.19 -12.03
C THR A 422 15.94 -8.65 -10.76
N ILE A 423 16.09 -7.85 -9.68
CA ILE A 423 15.31 -8.05 -8.44
C ILE A 423 13.82 -7.84 -8.67
N GLU A 424 13.40 -7.08 -9.68
CA GLU A 424 11.99 -6.91 -10.05
C GLU A 424 11.42 -8.21 -10.61
N ALA A 425 12.13 -8.89 -11.51
CA ALA A 425 11.73 -10.20 -12.04
C ALA A 425 11.58 -11.24 -10.91
N LYS A 426 12.52 -11.24 -9.94
CA LYS A 426 12.43 -12.11 -8.76
C LYS A 426 11.19 -11.79 -7.91
N SER A 427 10.84 -10.52 -7.76
CA SER A 427 9.63 -10.09 -7.03
C SER A 427 8.35 -10.56 -7.75
N ILE A 428 8.30 -10.46 -9.08
CA ILE A 428 7.19 -10.99 -9.89
C ILE A 428 7.06 -12.50 -9.70
N ALA A 429 8.17 -13.24 -9.81
CA ALA A 429 8.18 -14.70 -9.64
C ALA A 429 7.73 -15.15 -8.23
N ALA A 430 8.04 -14.36 -7.20
CA ALA A 430 7.62 -14.63 -5.83
C ALA A 430 6.15 -14.27 -5.55
N THR A 431 5.49 -13.53 -6.46
CA THR A 431 4.09 -13.11 -6.28
C THR A 431 3.16 -14.27 -6.58
N LYS A 432 2.45 -14.77 -5.58
CA LYS A 432 1.43 -15.81 -5.76
C LYS A 432 0.23 -15.24 -6.52
N GLU A 433 -0.16 -15.92 -7.57
CA GLU A 433 -1.36 -15.61 -8.33
C GLU A 433 -2.61 -15.86 -7.48
N THR A 434 -3.60 -15.00 -7.64
CA THR A 434 -4.91 -15.22 -7.02
C THR A 434 -5.94 -15.54 -8.10
N PRO A 435 -6.87 -16.50 -7.85
CA PRO A 435 -7.81 -17.01 -8.87
C PRO A 435 -8.72 -15.97 -9.54
N ILE A 436 -8.78 -14.76 -8.97
CA ILE A 436 -9.59 -13.65 -9.51
C ILE A 436 -8.87 -12.79 -10.56
N TYR A 437 -7.57 -13.04 -10.78
CA TYR A 437 -6.77 -12.33 -11.76
C TYR A 437 -6.52 -13.24 -12.96
N LYS A 438 -6.84 -12.74 -14.14
CA LYS A 438 -6.23 -13.25 -15.36
C LYS A 438 -4.88 -12.55 -15.47
N VAL A 439 -3.80 -13.31 -15.40
CA VAL A 439 -2.44 -12.78 -15.54
C VAL A 439 -1.97 -13.06 -16.95
N ILE A 440 -1.52 -12.03 -17.65
CA ILE A 440 -0.94 -12.08 -18.99
C ILE A 440 0.50 -11.61 -18.85
N ASN A 441 1.47 -12.46 -19.24
CA ASN A 441 2.87 -12.08 -19.27
C ASN A 441 3.20 -11.64 -20.70
N GLU A 442 3.69 -10.44 -20.84
CA GLU A 442 4.03 -9.80 -22.11
C GLU A 442 5.49 -9.35 -22.11
N THR A 443 6.07 -9.24 -23.27
CA THR A 443 7.36 -8.59 -23.46
C THR A 443 7.13 -7.20 -24.04
N GLU A 444 8.11 -6.30 -23.91
CA GLU A 444 8.07 -4.97 -24.52
C GLU A 444 7.76 -5.03 -26.02
N LYS A 445 8.28 -6.05 -26.70
CA LYS A 445 8.05 -6.25 -28.15
C LYS A 445 6.60 -6.63 -28.49
N GLU A 446 5.92 -7.35 -27.61
CA GLU A 446 4.52 -7.76 -27.82
C GLU A 446 3.56 -6.58 -27.68
N ILE A 447 3.94 -5.54 -26.95
CA ILE A 447 3.15 -4.32 -26.83
C ILE A 447 3.16 -3.53 -28.13
N LEU A 448 4.23 -3.61 -28.89
CA LEU A 448 4.39 -2.88 -30.15
C LEU A 448 3.69 -3.55 -31.35
N TYR A 449 3.08 -4.72 -31.16
CA TYR A 449 2.28 -5.42 -32.19
C TYR A 449 0.81 -5.34 -31.89
N ASP A 450 0.03 -4.89 -32.86
CA ASP A 450 -1.42 -5.02 -32.84
C ASP A 450 -1.81 -6.35 -33.47
N GLU A 451 -2.39 -7.27 -32.67
CA GLU A 451 -2.78 -8.60 -33.11
C GLU A 451 -3.88 -8.57 -34.21
N GLU A 452 -4.70 -7.51 -34.28
CA GLU A 452 -5.77 -7.40 -35.27
C GLU A 452 -5.29 -6.86 -36.63
N SER A 453 -4.27 -6.02 -36.64
CA SER A 453 -3.76 -5.40 -37.88
C SER A 453 -2.57 -6.14 -38.47
N GLY A 454 -1.81 -6.91 -37.67
CA GLY A 454 -0.55 -7.53 -38.07
C GLY A 454 0.55 -6.53 -38.42
N ASP A 455 0.33 -5.26 -38.15
CA ASP A 455 1.28 -4.18 -38.41
C ASP A 455 2.11 -3.83 -37.18
N ILE A 456 3.38 -3.55 -37.38
CA ILE A 456 4.23 -3.00 -36.34
C ILE A 456 3.80 -1.55 -36.13
N ILE A 457 3.29 -1.25 -34.94
CA ILE A 457 3.02 0.14 -34.54
C ILE A 457 4.38 0.75 -34.14
N LEU A 458 5.02 1.43 -35.08
CA LEU A 458 6.23 2.21 -34.88
C LEU A 458 5.90 3.55 -34.19
#